data_69babf8b151d1ce646f32dc63e5cc622
#
_entry.id   69babf8b151d1ce646f32dc63e5cc622
#
_cell.length_a   1.000
_cell.length_b   1.000
_cell.length_c   1.000
_cell.angle_alpha   90.00
_cell.angle_beta   90.00
_cell.angle_gamma   90.00
#
_symmetry.space_group_name_H-M   'P 1'
#
loop_
_entity.id
_entity.type
_entity.pdbx_description
1 polymer ?
#
loop_
_entity_poly.entity_id
_entity_poly.type
_entity_poly.pdbx_seq_one_letter_code
_entity_poly.pdbx_strand_id
1 'polypeptide(L)'
;MAESQSLSQNKETGGKLYVVGIGPGSVEQMTIRARDIILNADYVLGNSTYLDQIQSLLGTQEVIRSYMGKEVDRAKKAVELAKVANVVMVSGGDTNVYGMAGIVLEVAENEGLDVDIEILPGVTAILAGASMLGAPVVTDFAVISLSDLLTPWDIIEKRLNLSAEADFVMALYNPKSRKRQSNFSRAIEIIRQYKADSVPVGLVKNALRGEGEDRVVTTLGKVMDYEDWVDMSTTILIGNGDSRIWNSQKKDFIITPRGYHKKYDY
;
A
#
# COMPACT_ATOMS: atom_id res chain seq x y z
N MET A 1 -40.33 -41.73 -16.21
CA MET A 1 -38.87 -41.92 -16.44
C MET A 1 -38.28 -40.57 -16.67
N ALA A 2 -37.68 -40.01 -15.65
CA ALA A 2 -36.96 -38.71 -15.70
C ALA A 2 -35.48 -39.07 -15.55
N GLU A 3 -34.73 -38.85 -16.63
CA GLU A 3 -33.28 -39.02 -16.65
C GLU A 3 -32.63 -37.94 -15.79
N SER A 4 -31.98 -38.37 -14.72
CA SER A 4 -31.08 -37.56 -13.93
C SER A 4 -29.77 -37.35 -14.70
N GLN A 5 -29.64 -36.23 -15.37
CA GLN A 5 -28.33 -35.78 -15.89
C GLN A 5 -27.45 -35.42 -14.70
N SER A 6 -26.52 -36.30 -14.36
CA SER A 6 -25.42 -36.03 -13.49
C SER A 6 -24.49 -35.03 -14.19
N LEU A 7 -24.51 -33.77 -13.74
CA LEU A 7 -23.46 -32.80 -14.07
C LEU A 7 -22.16 -33.29 -13.43
N SER A 8 -21.36 -34.02 -14.22
CA SER A 8 -19.96 -34.25 -13.88
C SER A 8 -19.24 -32.89 -13.89
N GLN A 9 -19.00 -32.35 -12.71
CA GLN A 9 -18.04 -31.28 -12.55
C GLN A 9 -16.67 -31.81 -12.99
N ASN A 10 -16.25 -31.46 -14.20
CA ASN A 10 -14.84 -31.53 -14.57
C ASN A 10 -14.08 -30.69 -13.55
N LYS A 11 -13.40 -31.29 -12.60
CA LYS A 11 -12.33 -30.67 -11.86
C LYS A 11 -11.25 -30.33 -12.89
N GLU A 12 -11.16 -29.06 -13.27
CA GLU A 12 -9.97 -28.56 -13.91
C GLU A 12 -8.79 -28.85 -12.98
N THR A 13 -7.87 -29.69 -13.44
CA THR A 13 -6.73 -30.21 -12.67
C THR A 13 -5.57 -29.21 -12.61
N GLY A 14 -5.84 -27.93 -12.74
CA GLY A 14 -4.89 -26.84 -12.62
C GLY A 14 -4.92 -26.21 -11.21
N GLY A 15 -3.79 -25.66 -10.75
CA GLY A 15 -3.73 -24.86 -9.56
C GLY A 15 -4.24 -23.44 -9.83
N LYS A 16 -4.18 -22.58 -8.80
CA LYS A 16 -4.61 -21.18 -8.87
C LYS A 16 -3.62 -20.28 -8.15
N LEU A 17 -3.35 -19.12 -8.75
CA LEU A 17 -2.51 -18.08 -8.14
C LEU A 17 -3.39 -16.99 -7.55
N TYR A 18 -3.23 -16.76 -6.27
CA TYR A 18 -3.84 -15.64 -5.56
C TYR A 18 -2.78 -14.60 -5.24
N VAL A 19 -2.91 -13.38 -5.77
CA VAL A 19 -2.11 -12.24 -5.34
C VAL A 19 -2.87 -11.54 -4.23
N VAL A 20 -2.35 -11.57 -3.00
CA VAL A 20 -3.12 -11.23 -1.80
C VAL A 20 -2.55 -10.02 -1.10
N GLY A 21 -3.34 -8.95 -1.01
CA GLY A 21 -3.04 -7.79 -0.17
C GLY A 21 -3.30 -8.13 1.30
N ILE A 22 -2.24 -8.11 2.11
CA ILE A 22 -2.34 -8.48 3.54
C ILE A 22 -2.70 -7.30 4.45
N GLY A 23 -2.98 -6.12 3.86
CA GLY A 23 -3.22 -4.91 4.64
C GLY A 23 -1.94 -4.33 5.25
N PRO A 24 -2.06 -3.41 6.20
CA PRO A 24 -0.92 -2.63 6.71
C PRO A 24 0.03 -3.43 7.59
N GLY A 25 -0.40 -4.58 8.14
CA GLY A 25 0.47 -5.47 8.91
C GLY A 25 -0.19 -6.21 10.06
N SER A 26 -1.37 -5.78 10.54
CA SER A 26 -2.17 -6.53 11.51
C SER A 26 -3.14 -7.47 10.78
N VAL A 27 -3.24 -8.72 11.24
CA VAL A 27 -4.22 -9.69 10.71
C VAL A 27 -5.67 -9.19 10.88
N GLU A 28 -5.96 -8.39 11.89
CA GLU A 28 -7.27 -7.76 12.13
C GLU A 28 -7.65 -6.75 11.04
N GLN A 29 -6.67 -6.17 10.34
CA GLN A 29 -6.87 -5.23 9.25
C GLN A 29 -6.87 -5.91 7.87
N MET A 30 -6.77 -7.22 7.83
CA MET A 30 -6.86 -8.02 6.62
C MET A 30 -8.32 -8.28 6.23
N THR A 31 -8.60 -8.42 4.94
CA THR A 31 -9.92 -8.90 4.54
C THR A 31 -10.11 -10.36 4.96
N ILE A 32 -11.33 -10.75 5.33
CA ILE A 32 -11.66 -12.12 5.72
C ILE A 32 -11.28 -13.10 4.59
N ARG A 33 -11.57 -12.72 3.32
CA ARG A 33 -11.24 -13.54 2.15
C ARG A 33 -9.74 -13.76 1.99
N ALA A 34 -8.92 -12.71 2.19
CA ALA A 34 -7.47 -12.84 2.13
C ALA A 34 -6.93 -13.82 3.18
N ARG A 35 -7.41 -13.69 4.42
CA ARG A 35 -7.07 -14.59 5.52
C ARG A 35 -7.43 -16.05 5.18
N ASP A 36 -8.64 -16.29 4.73
CA ASP A 36 -9.14 -17.65 4.48
C ASP A 36 -8.39 -18.32 3.32
N ILE A 37 -8.00 -17.56 2.28
CA ILE A 37 -7.18 -18.05 1.18
C ILE A 37 -5.76 -18.40 1.66
N ILE A 38 -5.13 -17.55 2.48
CA ILE A 38 -3.79 -17.84 3.04
C ILE A 38 -3.82 -19.15 3.84
N LEU A 39 -4.83 -19.33 4.70
CA LEU A 39 -4.96 -20.53 5.54
C LEU A 39 -5.12 -21.83 4.74
N ASN A 40 -5.68 -21.79 3.54
CA ASN A 40 -5.99 -22.94 2.71
C ASN A 40 -5.07 -23.10 1.48
N ALA A 41 -4.02 -22.32 1.35
CA ALA A 41 -3.06 -22.43 0.26
C ALA A 41 -2.11 -23.61 0.45
N ASP A 42 -1.59 -24.15 -0.66
CA ASP A 42 -0.50 -25.13 -0.64
C ASP A 42 0.85 -24.44 -0.46
N TYR A 43 1.02 -23.29 -1.13
CA TYR A 43 2.25 -22.46 -1.09
C TYR A 43 1.92 -21.02 -0.72
N VAL A 44 2.77 -20.42 0.12
CA VAL A 44 2.72 -18.99 0.44
C VAL A 44 4.09 -18.35 0.17
N LEU A 45 4.13 -17.47 -0.82
CA LEU A 45 5.35 -16.76 -1.22
C LEU A 45 5.28 -15.28 -0.82
N GLY A 46 6.37 -14.73 -0.32
CA GLY A 46 6.40 -13.31 0.02
C GLY A 46 7.78 -12.79 0.41
N ASN A 47 7.85 -11.47 0.57
CA ASN A 47 8.96 -10.84 1.26
C ASN A 47 8.95 -11.27 2.74
N SER A 48 10.12 -11.58 3.30
CA SER A 48 10.25 -12.05 4.68
C SER A 48 9.54 -11.12 5.68
N THR A 49 9.70 -9.81 5.55
CA THR A 49 9.06 -8.82 6.43
C THR A 49 7.53 -8.93 6.41
N TYR A 50 6.91 -9.19 5.25
CA TYR A 50 5.46 -9.34 5.13
C TYR A 50 4.98 -10.70 5.63
N LEU A 51 5.76 -11.75 5.39
CA LEU A 51 5.45 -13.08 5.93
C LEU A 51 5.54 -13.14 7.46
N ASP A 52 6.44 -12.37 8.06
CA ASP A 52 6.53 -12.24 9.52
C ASP A 52 5.26 -11.59 10.12
N GLN A 53 4.64 -10.63 9.41
CA GLN A 53 3.40 -9.99 9.84
C GLN A 53 2.20 -10.95 9.88
N ILE A 54 2.22 -11.99 9.07
CA ILE A 54 1.15 -13.01 8.99
C ILE A 54 1.59 -14.37 9.55
N GLN A 55 2.66 -14.42 10.33
CA GLN A 55 3.22 -15.67 10.86
C GLN A 55 2.18 -16.54 11.60
N SER A 56 1.20 -15.92 12.26
CA SER A 56 0.11 -16.61 12.95
C SER A 56 -0.86 -17.36 12.00
N LEU A 57 -0.86 -17.05 10.70
CA LEU A 57 -1.66 -17.73 9.68
C LEU A 57 -0.87 -18.82 8.93
N LEU A 58 0.44 -18.89 9.14
CA LEU A 58 1.31 -19.85 8.47
C LEU A 58 1.41 -21.12 9.32
N GLY A 59 0.91 -22.21 8.80
CA GLY A 59 0.85 -23.51 9.47
C GLY A 59 1.40 -24.64 8.61
N THR A 60 0.56 -25.29 7.82
CA THR A 60 0.91 -26.45 6.99
C THR A 60 1.39 -26.11 5.59
N GLN A 61 1.25 -24.88 5.17
CA GLN A 61 1.66 -24.40 3.83
C GLN A 61 3.18 -24.46 3.67
N GLU A 62 3.65 -24.72 2.46
CA GLU A 62 5.05 -24.50 2.13
C GLU A 62 5.32 -22.98 1.98
N VAL A 63 6.18 -22.43 2.84
CA VAL A 63 6.46 -21.00 2.89
C VAL A 63 7.77 -20.67 2.21
N ILE A 64 7.70 -19.91 1.10
CA ILE A 64 8.85 -19.49 0.30
C ILE A 64 9.17 -18.02 0.58
N ARG A 65 10.23 -17.79 1.35
CA ARG A 65 10.69 -16.46 1.76
C ARG A 65 11.68 -15.88 0.76
N SER A 66 11.59 -14.58 0.53
CA SER A 66 12.56 -13.84 -0.30
C SER A 66 12.77 -12.43 0.25
N TYR A 67 13.68 -11.69 -0.37
CA TYR A 67 14.06 -10.35 0.04
C TYR A 67 13.63 -9.29 -0.97
N MET A 68 13.79 -8.01 -0.62
CA MET A 68 13.60 -6.88 -1.54
C MET A 68 14.57 -6.99 -2.72
N GLY A 69 14.11 -6.60 -3.92
CA GLY A 69 14.89 -6.73 -5.16
C GLY A 69 14.79 -8.13 -5.82
N LYS A 70 13.92 -9.00 -5.30
CA LYS A 70 13.64 -10.35 -5.82
C LYS A 70 12.17 -10.51 -6.27
N GLU A 71 11.54 -9.39 -6.63
CA GLU A 71 10.12 -9.35 -7.00
C GLU A 71 9.85 -10.19 -8.25
N VAL A 72 10.68 -10.07 -9.29
CA VAL A 72 10.56 -10.84 -10.54
C VAL A 72 10.76 -12.33 -10.30
N ASP A 73 11.84 -12.71 -9.58
CA ASP A 73 12.15 -14.11 -9.28
C ASP A 73 10.99 -14.77 -8.50
N ARG A 74 10.42 -14.02 -7.54
CA ARG A 74 9.28 -14.45 -6.74
C ARG A 74 8.02 -14.61 -7.57
N ALA A 75 7.74 -13.67 -8.48
CA ALA A 75 6.60 -13.75 -9.39
C ALA A 75 6.70 -14.97 -10.31
N LYS A 76 7.88 -15.20 -10.93
CA LYS A 76 8.14 -16.39 -11.77
C LYS A 76 7.90 -17.69 -11.00
N LYS A 77 8.42 -17.78 -9.77
CA LYS A 77 8.24 -18.97 -8.94
C LYS A 77 6.76 -19.20 -8.60
N ALA A 78 6.00 -18.15 -8.30
CA ALA A 78 4.59 -18.26 -7.98
C ALA A 78 3.75 -18.72 -9.18
N VAL A 79 3.97 -18.12 -10.36
CA VAL A 79 3.28 -18.50 -11.60
C VAL A 79 3.57 -19.95 -11.97
N GLU A 80 4.83 -20.40 -11.83
CA GLU A 80 5.22 -21.78 -12.11
C GLU A 80 4.54 -22.79 -11.18
N LEU A 81 4.53 -22.54 -9.87
CA LEU A 81 3.88 -23.40 -8.89
C LEU A 81 2.36 -23.47 -9.10
N ALA A 82 1.75 -22.37 -9.52
CA ALA A 82 0.31 -22.26 -9.71
C ALA A 82 -0.23 -23.13 -10.86
N LYS A 83 0.62 -23.71 -11.69
CA LYS A 83 0.21 -24.71 -12.70
C LYS A 83 -0.39 -25.95 -12.07
N VAL A 84 0.00 -26.28 -10.86
CA VAL A 84 -0.34 -27.55 -10.22
C VAL A 84 -0.86 -27.43 -8.77
N ALA A 85 -0.80 -26.25 -8.17
CA ALA A 85 -1.12 -26.04 -6.76
C ALA A 85 -1.79 -24.69 -6.53
N ASN A 86 -2.49 -24.52 -5.40
CA ASN A 86 -3.01 -23.24 -4.95
C ASN A 86 -1.90 -22.42 -4.28
N VAL A 87 -1.55 -21.33 -4.90
CA VAL A 87 -0.41 -20.49 -4.52
C VAL A 87 -0.88 -19.12 -4.07
N VAL A 88 -0.38 -18.64 -2.95
CA VAL A 88 -0.56 -17.27 -2.48
C VAL A 88 0.73 -16.48 -2.68
N MET A 89 0.65 -15.40 -3.44
CA MET A 89 1.67 -14.36 -3.50
C MET A 89 1.28 -13.21 -2.57
N VAL A 90 2.02 -13.03 -1.49
CA VAL A 90 1.76 -11.99 -0.49
C VAL A 90 2.28 -10.63 -0.98
N SER A 91 1.42 -9.62 -0.87
CA SER A 91 1.73 -8.21 -1.09
C SER A 91 1.44 -7.41 0.18
N GLY A 92 2.39 -6.65 0.70
CA GLY A 92 2.15 -5.74 1.83
C GLY A 92 1.18 -4.63 1.42
N GLY A 93 0.26 -4.23 2.29
CA GLY A 93 -0.79 -3.27 1.97
C GLY A 93 -1.78 -3.79 0.95
N ASP A 94 -1.92 -3.07 -0.16
CA ASP A 94 -2.74 -3.43 -1.31
C ASP A 94 -1.89 -4.01 -2.44
N THR A 95 -2.47 -4.85 -3.27
CA THR A 95 -1.80 -5.53 -4.39
C THR A 95 -1.51 -4.61 -5.57
N ASN A 96 -2.29 -3.53 -5.76
CA ASN A 96 -2.16 -2.59 -6.87
C ASN A 96 -1.41 -1.31 -6.50
N VAL A 97 -1.41 -0.92 -5.20
CA VAL A 97 -0.73 0.31 -4.76
C VAL A 97 0.74 0.01 -4.44
N TYR A 98 1.60 0.09 -5.46
CA TYR A 98 3.02 -0.31 -5.41
C TYR A 98 3.23 -1.76 -4.94
N GLY A 99 2.25 -2.61 -5.22
CA GLY A 99 2.22 -4.02 -4.81
C GLY A 99 2.64 -4.98 -5.93
N MET A 100 2.34 -6.26 -5.70
CA MET A 100 2.85 -7.37 -6.52
C MET A 100 1.97 -7.70 -7.74
N ALA A 101 0.74 -7.14 -7.86
CA ALA A 101 -0.18 -7.56 -8.91
C ALA A 101 0.37 -7.31 -10.33
N GLY A 102 0.92 -6.13 -10.58
CA GLY A 102 1.47 -5.78 -11.90
C GLY A 102 2.54 -6.74 -12.35
N ILE A 103 3.59 -6.95 -11.53
CA ILE A 103 4.71 -7.82 -11.92
C ILE A 103 4.31 -9.29 -12.07
N VAL A 104 3.33 -9.77 -11.31
CA VAL A 104 2.81 -11.14 -11.46
C VAL A 104 2.13 -11.31 -12.81
N LEU A 105 1.28 -10.36 -13.20
CA LEU A 105 0.58 -10.39 -14.49
C LEU A 105 1.56 -10.24 -15.67
N GLU A 106 2.52 -9.32 -15.58
CA GLU A 106 3.57 -9.14 -16.59
C GLU A 106 4.40 -10.42 -16.80
N VAL A 107 4.74 -11.11 -15.71
CA VAL A 107 5.48 -12.39 -15.80
C VAL A 107 4.63 -13.47 -16.44
N ALA A 108 3.36 -13.62 -16.05
CA ALA A 108 2.46 -14.62 -16.64
C ALA A 108 2.27 -14.39 -18.15
N GLU A 109 2.05 -13.13 -18.55
CA GLU A 109 1.92 -12.73 -19.95
C GLU A 109 3.20 -13.03 -20.75
N ASN A 110 4.37 -12.57 -20.26
CA ASN A 110 5.65 -12.73 -20.96
C ASN A 110 6.09 -14.21 -21.09
N GLU A 111 5.74 -15.05 -20.14
CA GLU A 111 6.04 -16.49 -20.20
C GLU A 111 4.96 -17.30 -20.95
N GLY A 112 3.89 -16.64 -21.42
CA GLY A 112 2.80 -17.28 -22.15
C GLY A 112 2.08 -18.36 -21.34
N LEU A 113 1.99 -18.17 -20.01
CA LEU A 113 1.41 -19.13 -19.10
C LEU A 113 -0.07 -18.83 -18.85
N ASP A 114 -0.93 -19.76 -19.21
CA ASP A 114 -2.35 -19.71 -18.90
C ASP A 114 -2.59 -20.31 -17.49
N VAL A 115 -2.54 -19.41 -16.49
CA VAL A 115 -2.75 -19.74 -15.06
C VAL A 115 -3.95 -18.94 -14.57
N ASP A 116 -4.86 -19.59 -13.84
CA ASP A 116 -5.96 -18.87 -13.16
C ASP A 116 -5.40 -17.97 -12.08
N ILE A 117 -5.49 -16.65 -12.29
CA ILE A 117 -4.95 -15.62 -11.38
C ILE A 117 -6.10 -14.81 -10.79
N GLU A 118 -6.16 -14.76 -9.46
CA GLU A 118 -7.09 -13.90 -8.73
C GLU A 118 -6.32 -12.86 -7.90
N ILE A 119 -6.71 -11.60 -8.05
CA ILE A 119 -6.10 -10.47 -7.31
C ILE A 119 -7.05 -10.04 -6.20
N LEU A 120 -6.57 -10.07 -4.95
CA LEU A 120 -7.33 -9.67 -3.78
C LEU A 120 -6.81 -8.35 -3.23
N PRO A 121 -7.68 -7.35 -3.02
CA PRO A 121 -7.29 -6.08 -2.45
C PRO A 121 -6.90 -6.20 -0.97
N GLY A 122 -6.15 -5.22 -0.50
CA GLY A 122 -5.83 -5.03 0.92
C GLY A 122 -5.91 -3.56 1.32
N VAL A 123 -5.89 -3.28 2.62
CA VAL A 123 -5.85 -1.91 3.12
C VAL A 123 -4.44 -1.36 2.88
N THR A 124 -4.33 -0.38 2.00
CA THR A 124 -3.06 0.27 1.67
C THR A 124 -2.56 1.18 2.80
N ALA A 125 -1.24 1.37 2.92
CA ALA A 125 -0.63 2.16 3.99
C ALA A 125 -1.15 3.62 4.06
N ILE A 126 -1.55 4.21 2.94
CA ILE A 126 -2.16 5.55 2.95
C ILE A 126 -3.48 5.57 3.74
N LEU A 127 -4.37 4.61 3.54
CA LEU A 127 -5.65 4.58 4.26
C LEU A 127 -5.44 4.20 5.73
N ALA A 128 -4.51 3.30 6.02
CA ALA A 128 -4.09 3.00 7.38
C ALA A 128 -3.53 4.23 8.09
N GLY A 129 -2.61 4.96 7.47
CA GLY A 129 -2.06 6.20 8.01
C GLY A 129 -3.12 7.29 8.15
N ALA A 130 -4.01 7.45 7.17
CA ALA A 130 -5.09 8.40 7.24
C ALA A 130 -6.01 8.17 8.45
N SER A 131 -6.35 6.91 8.76
CA SER A 131 -7.20 6.58 9.93
C SER A 131 -6.54 6.95 11.26
N MET A 132 -5.21 6.90 11.33
CA MET A 132 -4.47 7.34 12.51
C MET A 132 -4.41 8.87 12.65
N LEU A 133 -4.48 9.60 11.53
CA LEU A 133 -4.40 11.07 11.47
C LEU A 133 -5.76 11.76 11.52
N GLY A 134 -6.86 11.03 11.30
CA GLY A 134 -8.21 11.59 11.24
C GLY A 134 -8.87 11.40 9.88
N ALA A 135 -9.11 12.49 9.16
CA ALA A 135 -9.78 12.47 7.86
C ALA A 135 -9.04 13.33 6.81
N PRO A 136 -7.75 13.05 6.52
CA PRO A 136 -6.97 13.87 5.59
C PRO A 136 -7.29 13.60 4.11
N VAL A 137 -7.83 12.43 3.74
CA VAL A 137 -7.98 11.96 2.34
C VAL A 137 -9.44 11.79 1.91
N VAL A 138 -10.34 12.61 2.41
CA VAL A 138 -11.79 12.53 2.09
C VAL A 138 -12.19 13.23 0.79
N THR A 139 -11.24 13.85 0.10
CA THR A 139 -11.39 14.49 -1.21
C THR A 139 -10.46 13.81 -2.22
N ASP A 140 -10.28 14.41 -3.40
CA ASP A 140 -9.34 13.94 -4.40
C ASP A 140 -7.91 13.97 -3.84
N PHE A 141 -7.16 12.91 -4.08
CA PHE A 141 -5.79 12.80 -3.61
C PHE A 141 -4.88 12.10 -4.61
N ALA A 142 -3.63 12.51 -4.64
CA ALA A 142 -2.58 11.91 -5.46
C ALA A 142 -1.68 11.01 -4.62
N VAL A 143 -1.35 9.82 -5.14
CA VAL A 143 -0.42 8.86 -4.52
C VAL A 143 0.86 8.84 -5.34
N ILE A 144 1.99 9.21 -4.71
CA ILE A 144 3.28 9.34 -5.39
C ILE A 144 4.36 8.60 -4.60
N SER A 145 5.08 7.69 -5.26
CA SER A 145 6.29 7.08 -4.70
C SER A 145 7.50 7.98 -4.97
N LEU A 146 8.28 8.27 -3.94
CA LEU A 146 9.55 8.98 -4.05
C LEU A 146 10.72 8.07 -4.42
N SER A 147 10.45 6.78 -4.72
CA SER A 147 11.46 5.84 -5.16
C SER A 147 11.81 6.04 -6.64
N ASP A 148 13.05 6.43 -6.90
CA ASP A 148 13.63 6.57 -8.22
C ASP A 148 14.30 5.30 -8.75
N LEU A 149 13.99 4.16 -8.14
CA LEU A 149 14.55 2.86 -8.55
C LEU A 149 14.04 2.40 -9.92
N LEU A 150 12.73 2.54 -10.16
CA LEU A 150 12.05 2.10 -11.39
C LEU A 150 11.47 3.28 -12.18
N THR A 151 11.27 4.43 -11.55
CA THR A 151 10.72 5.62 -12.18
C THR A 151 11.76 6.73 -12.09
N PRO A 152 12.25 7.30 -13.22
CA PRO A 152 13.21 8.39 -13.22
C PRO A 152 12.73 9.60 -12.39
N TRP A 153 13.66 10.29 -11.73
CA TRP A 153 13.32 11.40 -10.83
C TRP A 153 12.58 12.55 -11.53
N ASP A 154 12.91 12.88 -12.76
CA ASP A 154 12.24 13.92 -13.54
C ASP A 154 10.74 13.64 -13.72
N ILE A 155 10.36 12.38 -13.85
CA ILE A 155 8.95 11.96 -13.89
C ILE A 155 8.28 12.12 -12.52
N ILE A 156 8.98 11.76 -11.44
CA ILE A 156 8.47 11.95 -10.06
C ILE A 156 8.30 13.45 -9.79
N GLU A 157 9.30 14.25 -10.11
CA GLU A 157 9.28 15.70 -9.97
C GLU A 157 8.11 16.34 -10.73
N LYS A 158 7.88 15.95 -11.99
CA LYS A 158 6.74 16.41 -12.77
C LYS A 158 5.39 16.09 -12.09
N ARG A 159 5.25 14.88 -11.53
CA ARG A 159 4.04 14.46 -10.80
C ARG A 159 3.84 15.27 -9.53
N LEU A 160 4.91 15.53 -8.78
CA LEU A 160 4.88 16.36 -7.57
C LEU A 160 4.43 17.79 -7.90
N ASN A 161 5.02 18.43 -8.91
CA ASN A 161 4.66 19.78 -9.35
C ASN A 161 3.18 19.86 -9.73
N LEU A 162 2.70 19.01 -10.64
CA LEU A 162 1.32 19.06 -11.13
C LEU A 162 0.29 18.76 -10.03
N SER A 163 0.59 17.83 -9.12
CA SER A 163 -0.32 17.51 -8.02
C SER A 163 -0.36 18.63 -6.96
N ALA A 164 0.77 19.27 -6.69
CA ALA A 164 0.84 20.38 -5.76
C ALA A 164 0.17 21.64 -6.33
N GLU A 165 0.40 21.96 -7.61
CA GLU A 165 -0.23 23.08 -8.33
C GLU A 165 -1.75 22.94 -8.39
N ALA A 166 -2.26 21.72 -8.65
CA ALA A 166 -3.69 21.43 -8.68
C ALA A 166 -4.32 21.31 -7.27
N ASP A 167 -3.55 21.57 -6.23
CA ASP A 167 -3.97 21.51 -4.82
C ASP A 167 -4.57 20.18 -4.36
N PHE A 168 -4.13 19.05 -4.94
CA PHE A 168 -4.49 17.73 -4.43
C PHE A 168 -3.99 17.52 -3.00
N VAL A 169 -4.74 16.77 -2.18
CA VAL A 169 -4.13 16.08 -1.04
C VAL A 169 -3.09 15.10 -1.58
N MET A 170 -1.92 15.03 -0.98
CA MET A 170 -0.82 14.21 -1.50
C MET A 170 -0.40 13.14 -0.50
N ALA A 171 -0.25 11.92 -0.97
CA ALA A 171 0.28 10.80 -0.22
C ALA A 171 1.63 10.37 -0.81
N LEU A 172 2.69 10.48 -0.03
CA LEU A 172 4.05 10.15 -0.46
C LEU A 172 4.48 8.81 0.16
N TYR A 173 4.87 7.89 -0.71
CA TYR A 173 5.42 6.58 -0.37
C TYR A 173 6.93 6.54 -0.58
N ASN A 174 7.60 5.63 0.14
CA ASN A 174 9.03 5.37 -0.02
C ASN A 174 9.91 6.63 0.12
N PRO A 175 9.70 7.47 1.16
CA PRO A 175 10.33 8.79 1.23
C PRO A 175 11.86 8.72 1.33
N LYS A 176 12.39 7.74 2.07
CA LYS A 176 13.83 7.55 2.24
C LYS A 176 14.23 6.07 2.16
N SER A 177 15.48 5.80 1.82
CA SER A 177 16.13 4.50 1.97
C SER A 177 17.60 4.69 2.32
N ARG A 178 18.32 3.61 2.64
CA ARG A 178 19.77 3.68 2.94
C ARG A 178 20.59 4.35 1.82
N LYS A 179 20.19 4.16 0.56
CA LYS A 179 20.87 4.72 -0.63
C LYS A 179 20.23 6.00 -1.15
N ARG A 180 19.05 6.39 -0.67
CA ARG A 180 18.25 7.50 -1.18
C ARG A 180 17.77 8.35 0.00
N GLN A 181 18.57 9.35 0.35
CA GLN A 181 18.32 10.19 1.52
C GLN A 181 17.64 11.52 1.15
N SER A 182 17.93 12.08 -0.03
CA SER A 182 17.53 13.43 -0.42
C SER A 182 16.16 13.53 -1.10
N ASN A 183 15.52 12.42 -1.50
CA ASN A 183 14.27 12.48 -2.27
C ASN A 183 13.12 13.09 -1.45
N PHE A 184 13.12 12.89 -0.13
CA PHE A 184 12.13 13.50 0.75
C PHE A 184 12.29 15.03 0.79
N SER A 185 13.47 15.56 1.11
CA SER A 185 13.72 17.00 1.15
C SER A 185 13.44 17.67 -0.20
N ARG A 186 13.90 17.07 -1.31
CA ARG A 186 13.60 17.56 -2.67
C ARG A 186 12.10 17.62 -2.94
N ALA A 187 11.33 16.60 -2.54
CA ALA A 187 9.87 16.59 -2.71
C ALA A 187 9.21 17.71 -1.92
N ILE A 188 9.63 17.94 -0.67
CA ILE A 188 9.10 19.02 0.16
C ILE A 188 9.42 20.40 -0.44
N GLU A 189 10.64 20.62 -0.94
CA GLU A 189 11.03 21.84 -1.64
C GLU A 189 10.14 22.15 -2.85
N ILE A 190 9.82 21.14 -3.66
CA ILE A 190 8.92 21.26 -4.82
C ILE A 190 7.51 21.64 -4.35
N ILE A 191 6.95 20.91 -3.38
CA ILE A 191 5.58 21.11 -2.91
C ILE A 191 5.40 22.51 -2.29
N ARG A 192 6.40 23.02 -1.57
CA ARG A 192 6.38 24.36 -0.96
C ARG A 192 6.36 25.51 -1.97
N GLN A 193 6.62 25.27 -3.26
CA GLN A 193 6.45 26.29 -4.29
C GLN A 193 4.98 26.61 -4.58
N TYR A 194 4.07 25.68 -4.23
CA TYR A 194 2.63 25.77 -4.54
C TYR A 194 1.74 25.82 -3.30
N LYS A 195 2.15 25.17 -2.22
CA LYS A 195 1.37 25.05 -1.00
C LYS A 195 1.97 25.91 0.14
N ALA A 196 1.08 26.52 0.91
CA ALA A 196 1.48 27.37 2.05
C ALA A 196 2.13 26.53 3.17
N ASP A 197 3.05 27.13 3.90
CA ASP A 197 3.73 26.54 5.06
C ASP A 197 2.77 26.09 6.18
N SER A 198 1.55 26.65 6.23
CA SER A 198 0.51 26.28 7.19
C SER A 198 -0.27 25.00 6.85
N VAL A 199 -0.12 24.47 5.64
CA VAL A 199 -0.81 23.26 5.21
C VAL A 199 -0.44 22.09 6.14
N PRO A 200 -1.44 21.34 6.69
CA PRO A 200 -1.19 20.20 7.56
C PRO A 200 -0.41 19.09 6.87
N VAL A 201 0.51 18.49 7.62
CA VAL A 201 1.25 17.30 7.22
C VAL A 201 1.16 16.25 8.32
N GLY A 202 0.78 15.04 7.96
CA GLY A 202 0.82 13.87 8.81
C GLY A 202 1.94 12.92 8.37
N LEU A 203 2.76 12.52 9.32
CA LEU A 203 3.77 11.49 9.14
C LEU A 203 3.32 10.28 9.94
N VAL A 204 3.26 9.09 9.33
CA VAL A 204 2.86 7.87 10.03
C VAL A 204 3.88 6.78 9.74
N LYS A 205 4.41 6.21 10.80
CA LYS A 205 5.37 5.11 10.76
C LYS A 205 4.68 3.82 11.17
N ASN A 206 4.92 2.73 10.45
CA ASN A 206 4.38 1.39 10.76
C ASN A 206 2.86 1.40 11.04
N ALA A 207 2.08 2.11 10.23
CA ALA A 207 0.66 2.30 10.43
C ALA A 207 -0.08 0.97 10.69
N LEU A 208 -0.77 0.87 11.83
CA LEU A 208 -1.56 -0.29 12.27
C LEU A 208 -0.78 -1.62 12.32
N ARG A 209 0.54 -1.56 12.61
CA ARG A 209 1.40 -2.73 12.81
C ARG A 209 1.62 -3.09 14.28
N GLY A 210 1.07 -2.31 15.21
CA GLY A 210 1.25 -2.49 16.66
C GLY A 210 2.61 -2.00 17.12
N GLU A 211 3.59 -2.86 17.26
CA GLU A 211 4.92 -2.48 17.73
C GLU A 211 5.62 -1.51 16.77
N GLY A 212 6.15 -0.42 17.32
CA GLY A 212 6.81 0.64 16.54
C GLY A 212 5.88 1.54 15.72
N GLU A 213 4.56 1.46 15.96
CA GLU A 213 3.58 2.37 15.40
C GLU A 213 3.76 3.76 16.02
N ASP A 214 3.89 4.78 15.18
CA ASP A 214 4.04 6.15 15.64
C ASP A 214 3.49 7.14 14.61
N ARG A 215 3.10 8.35 15.06
CA ARG A 215 2.57 9.39 14.20
C ARG A 215 2.96 10.79 14.65
N VAL A 216 3.12 11.67 13.69
CA VAL A 216 3.35 13.11 13.90
C VAL A 216 2.31 13.88 13.09
N VAL A 217 1.71 14.90 13.72
CA VAL A 217 0.91 15.93 13.03
C VAL A 217 1.68 17.23 13.11
N THR A 218 2.00 17.81 11.95
CA THR A 218 2.77 19.04 11.81
C THR A 218 2.27 19.87 10.64
N THR A 219 3.02 20.83 10.17
CA THR A 219 2.74 21.65 8.98
C THR A 219 3.84 21.53 7.95
N LEU A 220 3.56 21.94 6.71
CA LEU A 220 4.51 21.86 5.61
C LEU A 220 5.78 22.69 5.90
N GLY A 221 5.64 23.84 6.59
CA GLY A 221 6.77 24.66 6.99
C GLY A 221 7.68 24.04 8.04
N LYS A 222 7.17 23.09 8.82
CA LYS A 222 7.90 22.45 9.93
C LYS A 222 8.22 20.97 9.69
N VAL A 223 7.78 20.39 8.58
CA VAL A 223 7.93 18.95 8.32
C VAL A 223 9.39 18.52 8.26
N MET A 224 10.30 19.41 7.87
CA MET A 224 11.73 19.13 7.81
C MET A 224 12.40 18.99 9.19
N ASP A 225 11.76 19.47 10.26
CA ASP A 225 12.21 19.23 11.65
C ASP A 225 12.17 17.74 12.00
N TYR A 226 11.43 16.94 11.22
CA TYR A 226 11.28 15.50 11.37
C TYR A 226 12.05 14.70 10.31
N GLU A 227 12.99 15.32 9.59
CA GLU A 227 13.70 14.63 8.50
C GLU A 227 14.42 13.36 8.96
N ASP A 228 15.05 13.37 10.12
CA ASP A 228 15.74 12.20 10.69
C ASP A 228 14.77 11.12 11.21
N TRP A 229 13.53 11.51 11.54
CA TRP A 229 12.49 10.58 11.93
C TRP A 229 11.92 9.82 10.73
N VAL A 230 11.93 10.40 9.53
CA VAL A 230 11.38 9.78 8.31
C VAL A 230 12.30 8.68 7.80
N ASP A 231 11.73 7.49 7.55
CA ASP A 231 12.43 6.34 6.96
C ASP A 231 11.55 5.60 5.93
N MET A 232 11.96 4.40 5.52
CA MET A 232 11.27 3.58 4.51
C MET A 232 9.89 3.09 4.96
N SER A 233 9.64 3.01 6.27
CA SER A 233 8.36 2.57 6.84
C SER A 233 7.37 3.73 7.03
N THR A 234 7.76 4.95 6.64
CA THR A 234 6.97 6.16 6.81
C THR A 234 6.07 6.41 5.59
N THR A 235 4.79 6.67 5.84
CA THR A 235 3.84 7.25 4.87
C THR A 235 3.60 8.71 5.24
N ILE A 236 3.62 9.60 4.24
CA ILE A 236 3.47 11.05 4.43
C ILE A 236 2.17 11.49 3.77
N LEU A 237 1.35 12.21 4.51
CA LEU A 237 0.09 12.77 4.04
C LEU A 237 0.14 14.30 4.14
N ILE A 238 0.04 14.99 3.01
CA ILE A 238 0.08 16.46 2.91
C ILE A 238 -1.32 16.93 2.50
N GLY A 239 -1.91 17.79 3.29
CA GLY A 239 -3.23 18.36 3.03
C GLY A 239 -3.28 19.25 1.78
N ASN A 240 -4.45 19.78 1.50
CA ASN A 240 -4.69 20.86 0.54
C ASN A 240 -4.93 22.20 1.23
N GLY A 241 -5.24 23.24 0.48
CA GLY A 241 -5.48 24.59 0.99
C GLY A 241 -6.64 24.70 1.99
N ASP A 242 -7.63 23.78 1.93
CA ASP A 242 -8.77 23.72 2.85
C ASP A 242 -8.50 22.85 4.09
N SER A 243 -7.39 22.10 4.12
CA SER A 243 -7.05 21.19 5.22
C SER A 243 -6.67 21.97 6.48
N ARG A 244 -7.01 21.44 7.65
CA ARG A 244 -6.70 22.04 8.95
C ARG A 244 -6.34 20.99 9.99
N ILE A 245 -5.62 21.46 11.02
CA ILE A 245 -5.37 20.67 12.23
C ILE A 245 -6.47 21.01 13.25
N TRP A 246 -7.10 19.97 13.77
CA TRP A 246 -7.98 20.08 14.92
C TRP A 246 -7.29 19.53 16.16
N ASN A 247 -6.93 20.44 17.07
CA ASN A 247 -6.32 20.09 18.35
C ASN A 247 -7.43 19.66 19.31
N SER A 248 -7.62 18.36 19.51
CA SER A 248 -8.52 17.85 20.53
C SER A 248 -7.77 17.63 21.84
N GLN A 249 -8.52 17.47 22.95
CA GLN A 249 -7.91 17.24 24.27
C GLN A 249 -7.08 15.94 24.34
N LYS A 250 -7.32 14.98 23.45
CA LYS A 250 -6.66 13.66 23.48
C LYS A 250 -5.56 13.52 22.41
N LYS A 251 -5.78 14.10 21.24
CA LYS A 251 -4.86 14.00 20.10
C LYS A 251 -5.18 15.01 19.02
N ASP A 252 -4.23 15.33 18.20
CA ASP A 252 -4.42 16.16 17.02
C ASP A 252 -4.96 15.34 15.85
N PHE A 253 -5.87 15.94 15.09
CA PHE A 253 -6.43 15.38 13.87
C PHE A 253 -6.18 16.29 12.69
N ILE A 254 -5.97 15.71 11.51
CA ILE A 254 -6.02 16.42 10.23
C ILE A 254 -7.41 16.22 9.65
N ILE A 255 -8.05 17.31 9.26
CA ILE A 255 -9.35 17.32 8.60
C ILE A 255 -9.19 18.02 7.25
N THR A 256 -9.50 17.32 6.16
CA THR A 256 -9.69 17.93 4.84
C THR A 256 -11.20 17.99 4.58
N PRO A 257 -11.82 19.19 4.56
CA PRO A 257 -13.27 19.28 4.46
C PRO A 257 -13.74 18.93 3.04
N ARG A 258 -14.84 18.19 2.94
CA ARG A 258 -15.48 17.83 1.66
C ARG A 258 -16.41 18.94 1.13
N GLY A 259 -16.47 20.10 1.82
CA GLY A 259 -17.31 21.22 1.41
C GLY A 259 -18.74 21.22 1.99
N TYR A 260 -19.08 20.30 2.91
CA TYR A 260 -20.40 20.29 3.58
C TYR A 260 -20.72 21.60 4.28
N HIS A 261 -19.70 22.22 4.94
CA HIS A 261 -19.82 23.53 5.61
C HIS A 261 -20.18 24.68 4.67
N LYS A 262 -20.03 24.52 3.35
CA LYS A 262 -20.45 25.51 2.33
C LYS A 262 -21.95 25.41 2.02
N LYS A 263 -22.63 24.35 2.48
CA LYS A 263 -24.01 24.03 2.12
C LYS A 263 -24.91 23.80 3.32
N TYR A 264 -24.36 23.39 4.45
CA TYR A 264 -25.10 23.04 5.66
C TYR A 264 -24.48 23.74 6.87
N ASP A 265 -25.33 24.21 7.78
CA ASP A 265 -24.92 24.73 9.09
C ASP A 265 -24.85 23.57 10.09
N TYR A 266 -23.72 23.44 10.80
CA TYR A 266 -23.50 22.45 11.89
C TYR A 266 -22.39 22.91 12.84
#